data_f749959381704956db993cb83347048e
#
_entry.id   f749959381704956db993cb83347048e
#
_cell.length_a   1.000
_cell.length_b   1.000
_cell.length_c   1.000
_cell.angle_alpha   90.00
_cell.angle_beta   90.00
_cell.angle_gamma   90.00
#
_symmetry.space_group_name_H-M   'P 1'
#
loop_
_entity.id
_entity.type
_entity.pdbx_description
1 polymer ?
#
loop_
_entity_poly.entity_id
_entity_poly.type
_entity_poly.pdbx_seq_one_letter_code
_entity_poly.pdbx_strand_id
1 'polypeptide(L)'
;MKYFGGCDVGSTYTKAVILDENGKIVADTTIKSKINSEQSAIAAMDEVCKAAGIASSKDLAYLIGTGYGRNKVPFADENISEIS
;
A
#
# COMPACT_ATOMS: atom_id res chain seq x y z
N MET A 1 19.56 -0.77 -0.09
CA MET A 1 18.64 0.16 -0.77
C MET A 1 17.35 0.27 0.04
N LYS A 2 16.85 1.48 0.20
CA LYS A 2 15.61 1.72 0.94
C LYS A 2 14.42 1.75 0.00
N TYR A 3 13.33 1.17 0.43
CA TYR A 3 12.07 1.17 -0.30
C TYR A 3 10.98 1.82 0.52
N PHE A 4 10.10 2.51 -0.16
CA PHE A 4 8.96 3.18 0.44
C PHE A 4 7.69 2.65 -0.20
N GLY A 5 6.66 2.45 0.60
CA GLY A 5 5.40 1.91 0.12
C GLY A 5 4.26 2.90 0.27
N GLY A 6 3.28 2.78 -0.61
CA GLY A 6 2.03 3.50 -0.51
C GLY A 6 0.88 2.55 -0.79
N CYS A 7 -0.20 2.68 -0.02
CA CYS A 7 -1.38 1.86 -0.19
C CYS A 7 -2.62 2.74 -0.09
N ASP A 8 -3.44 2.71 -1.14
CA ASP A 8 -4.69 3.47 -1.20
C ASP A 8 -5.87 2.48 -1.21
N VAL A 9 -6.59 2.43 -0.11
CA VAL A 9 -7.72 1.51 0.04
C VAL A 9 -9.01 2.23 -0.32
N GLY A 10 -9.51 1.96 -1.51
CA GLY A 10 -10.78 2.49 -1.96
C GLY A 10 -11.94 1.53 -1.75
N SER A 11 -13.15 2.00 -2.00
CA SER A 11 -14.36 1.17 -1.85
C SER A 11 -14.45 0.08 -2.92
N THR A 12 -13.93 0.35 -4.12
CA THR A 12 -14.01 -0.58 -5.25
C THR A 12 -12.66 -1.20 -5.57
N TYR A 13 -11.60 -0.40 -5.57
CA TYR A 13 -10.25 -0.84 -5.89
C TYR A 13 -9.27 -0.40 -4.83
N THR A 14 -8.27 -1.24 -4.61
CA THR A 14 -7.16 -0.95 -3.71
C THR A 14 -5.88 -0.93 -4.53
N LYS A 15 -5.10 0.14 -4.38
CA LYS A 15 -3.85 0.32 -5.12
C LYS A 15 -2.68 0.30 -4.16
N ALA A 16 -1.57 -0.26 -4.62
CA ALA A 16 -0.33 -0.25 -3.85
C ALA A 16 0.84 0.05 -4.77
N VAL A 17 1.84 0.73 -4.25
CA VAL A 17 3.01 1.12 -5.00
C VAL A 17 4.25 1.00 -4.13
N ILE A 18 5.37 0.59 -4.75
CA ILE A 18 6.67 0.57 -4.10
C ILE A 18 7.58 1.54 -4.85
N LEU A 19 8.22 2.43 -4.11
CA LEU A 19 9.20 3.39 -4.64
C LEU A 19 10.57 3.08 -4.06
N ASP A 20 11.61 3.37 -4.83
CA ASP A 20 12.98 3.29 -4.32
C ASP A 20 13.37 4.61 -3.62
N GLU A 21 14.59 4.68 -3.12
CA GLU A 21 15.08 5.87 -2.43
C GLU A 21 15.21 7.10 -3.33
N ASN A 22 15.18 6.91 -4.64
CA ASN A 22 15.23 8.00 -5.61
C ASN A 22 13.82 8.46 -6.04
N GLY A 23 12.78 7.84 -5.49
CA GLY A 23 11.40 8.18 -5.83
C GLY A 23 10.90 7.51 -7.11
N LYS A 24 11.64 6.54 -7.64
CA LYS A 24 11.20 5.79 -8.81
C LYS A 24 10.24 4.68 -8.42
N ILE A 25 9.22 4.47 -9.24
CA ILE A 25 8.28 3.37 -9.03
C ILE A 25 8.98 2.06 -9.39
N VAL A 26 9.15 1.20 -8.39
CA VAL A 26 9.73 -0.13 -8.57
C VAL A 26 8.66 -1.12 -9.00
N ALA A 27 7.48 -1.03 -8.40
CA ALA A 27 6.35 -1.89 -8.73
C ALA A 27 5.07 -1.20 -8.30
N ASP A 28 3.98 -1.53 -8.96
CA ASP A 28 2.65 -1.10 -8.53
C ASP A 28 1.64 -2.22 -8.80
N THR A 29 0.51 -2.15 -8.12
CA THR A 29 -0.58 -3.09 -8.35
C THR A 29 -1.92 -2.43 -8.03
N THR A 30 -2.95 -2.93 -8.69
CA THR A 30 -4.34 -2.54 -8.40
C THR A 30 -5.14 -3.83 -8.28
N ILE A 31 -5.84 -3.98 -7.16
CA ILE A 31 -6.70 -5.13 -6.95
C ILE A 31 -8.12 -4.64 -6.65
N LYS A 32 -9.08 -5.52 -6.87
CA LYS A 32 -10.44 -5.24 -6.48
C LYS A 32 -10.52 -5.32 -4.96
N SER A 33 -11.10 -4.30 -4.33
CA SER A 33 -11.22 -4.25 -2.88
C SER A 33 -12.05 -5.42 -2.35
N LYS A 34 -11.60 -5.95 -1.22
CA LYS A 34 -12.33 -6.99 -0.49
C LYS A 34 -13.33 -6.31 0.46
N ILE A 35 -14.17 -7.11 1.07
CA ILE A 35 -15.17 -6.61 2.03
C ILE A 35 -14.49 -5.91 3.20
N ASN A 36 -13.39 -6.49 3.67
CA ASN A 36 -12.62 -5.94 4.79
C ASN A 36 -11.45 -5.09 4.23
N SER A 37 -11.39 -3.82 4.63
CA SER A 37 -10.35 -2.90 4.16
C SER A 37 -8.95 -3.34 4.60
N GLU A 38 -8.82 -3.94 5.78
CA GLU A 38 -7.55 -4.46 6.26
C GLU A 38 -7.05 -5.59 5.35
N GLN A 39 -7.93 -6.51 4.97
CA GLN A 39 -7.57 -7.58 4.06
C GLN A 39 -7.23 -7.06 2.67
N SER A 40 -7.92 -6.02 2.22
CA SER A 40 -7.61 -5.38 0.94
C SER A 40 -6.19 -4.81 0.95
N ALA A 41 -5.83 -4.12 2.01
CA ALA A 41 -4.51 -3.54 2.16
C ALA A 41 -3.42 -4.63 2.20
N ILE A 42 -3.64 -5.67 2.98
CA ILE A 42 -2.69 -6.79 3.09
C ILE A 42 -2.50 -7.46 1.73
N ALA A 43 -3.58 -7.76 1.03
CA ALA A 43 -3.51 -8.42 -0.27
C ALA A 43 -2.77 -7.57 -1.30
N ALA A 44 -3.06 -6.28 -1.35
CA ALA A 44 -2.41 -5.37 -2.30
C ALA A 44 -0.91 -5.23 -1.99
N MET A 45 -0.56 -5.09 -0.72
CA MET A 45 0.84 -4.96 -0.32
C MET A 45 1.62 -6.25 -0.57
N ASP A 46 1.03 -7.41 -0.29
CA ASP A 46 1.67 -8.68 -0.58
C ASP A 46 1.96 -8.82 -2.07
N GLU A 47 1.00 -8.47 -2.90
CA GLU A 47 1.16 -8.59 -4.34
C GLU A 47 2.21 -7.64 -4.88
N VAL A 48 2.21 -6.38 -4.45
CA VAL A 48 3.18 -5.39 -4.92
C VAL A 48 4.59 -5.70 -4.41
N CYS A 49 4.71 -6.21 -3.19
CA CYS A 49 6.01 -6.63 -2.66
C CYS A 49 6.59 -7.79 -3.46
N LYS A 50 5.76 -8.76 -3.83
CA LYS A 50 6.18 -9.86 -4.70
C LYS A 50 6.68 -9.34 -6.05
N ALA A 51 5.95 -8.41 -6.65
CA ALA A 51 6.34 -7.83 -7.93
C ALA A 51 7.65 -7.06 -7.83
N ALA A 52 7.92 -6.44 -6.69
CA ALA A 52 9.16 -5.70 -6.45
C ALA A 52 10.33 -6.58 -6.00
N GLY A 53 10.07 -7.85 -5.71
CA GLY A 53 11.10 -8.75 -5.20
C GLY A 53 11.41 -8.54 -3.73
N ILE A 54 10.47 -7.98 -2.98
CA ILE A 54 10.61 -7.71 -1.55
C ILE A 54 9.86 -8.79 -0.77
N ALA A 55 10.49 -9.31 0.30
CA ALA A 55 9.93 -10.41 1.06
C ALA A 55 8.62 -10.04 1.76
N SER A 56 8.54 -8.85 2.35
CA SER A 56 7.33 -8.40 3.01
C SER A 56 7.30 -6.88 3.15
N SER A 57 6.13 -6.34 3.49
CA SER A 57 5.99 -4.91 3.73
C SER A 57 6.80 -4.42 4.92
N LYS A 58 7.21 -5.32 5.81
CA LYS A 58 8.06 -4.98 6.95
C LYS A 58 9.47 -4.56 6.53
N ASP A 59 9.87 -4.95 5.32
CA ASP A 59 11.18 -4.56 4.78
C ASP A 59 11.18 -3.16 4.19
N LEU A 60 10.03 -2.51 4.13
CA LEU A 60 9.93 -1.13 3.68
C LEU A 60 10.41 -0.18 4.75
N ALA A 61 11.15 0.86 4.33
CA ALA A 61 11.60 1.89 5.26
C ALA A 61 10.44 2.71 5.81
N TYR A 62 9.41 2.91 5.01
CA TYR A 62 8.23 3.68 5.39
C TYR A 62 7.05 3.27 4.53
N LEU A 63 5.87 3.28 5.12
CA LEU A 63 4.63 2.95 4.41
C LEU A 63 3.56 3.98 4.73
N ILE A 64 3.00 4.58 3.71
CA ILE A 64 1.90 5.53 3.84
C ILE A 64 0.61 4.87 3.36
N GLY A 65 -0.42 4.93 4.20
CA GLY A 65 -1.74 4.44 3.83
C GLY A 65 -2.70 5.59 3.60
N THR A 66 -3.56 5.46 2.61
CA THR A 66 -4.65 6.41 2.36
C THR A 66 -5.96 5.66 2.16
N GLY A 67 -7.07 6.35 2.38
CA GLY A 67 -8.38 5.76 2.17
C GLY A 67 -9.49 6.66 2.66
N TYR A 68 -10.70 6.31 2.33
CA TYR A 68 -11.87 7.05 2.79
C TYR A 68 -12.19 6.71 4.24
N GLY A 69 -12.22 7.73 5.10
CA GLY A 69 -12.73 7.59 6.45
C GLY A 69 -12.18 6.41 7.23
N ARG A 70 -12.89 5.30 7.20
CA ARG A 70 -12.55 4.10 7.97
C ARG A 70 -11.55 3.18 7.29
N ASN A 71 -11.21 3.44 6.03
CA ASN A 71 -10.32 2.56 5.26
C ASN A 71 -8.87 2.88 5.54
N LYS A 72 -8.48 2.73 6.80
CA LYS A 72 -7.09 2.92 7.20
C LYS A 72 -6.29 1.66 6.96
N VAL A 73 -5.03 1.85 6.62
CA VAL A 73 -4.08 0.75 6.49
C VAL A 73 -3.48 0.51 7.88
N PRO A 74 -3.81 -0.60 8.53
CA PRO A 74 -3.45 -0.79 9.95
C PRO A 74 -1.97 -0.94 10.21
N PHE A 75 -1.21 -1.39 9.21
CA PHE A 75 0.25 -1.58 9.34
C PHE A 75 1.05 -0.42 8.74
N ALA A 76 0.40 0.63 8.28
CA ALA A 76 1.09 1.78 7.73
C ALA A 76 1.72 2.62 8.83
N ASP A 77 2.87 3.20 8.52
CA ASP A 77 3.53 4.13 9.44
C ASP A 77 2.73 5.40 9.61
N GLU A 78 2.04 5.81 8.54
CA GLU A 78 1.19 6.98 8.55
C GLU A 78 -0.02 6.77 7.65
N ASN A 79 -1.18 7.20 8.13
CA ASN A 79 -2.41 7.18 7.35
C ASN A 79 -2.85 8.60 7.06
N ILE A 80 -3.09 8.89 5.78
CA ILE A 80 -3.56 10.20 5.35
C ILE A 80 -5.01 10.05 4.91
N SER A 81 -5.89 10.82 5.52
CA SER A 81 -7.29 10.83 5.12
C SER A 81 -7.42 11.60 3.82
N GLU A 82 -8.15 11.02 2.88
CA GLU A 82 -8.47 11.71 1.65
C GLU A 82 -9.57 12.72 1.95
N ILE A 83 -9.27 13.96 1.72
CA ILE A 83 -10.23 15.04 1.85
C ILE A 83 -10.74 15.36 0.46
N SER A 84 -11.95 14.99 0.20
CA SER A 84 -12.59 15.32 -1.07
C SER A 84 -13.37 16.61 -0.98
#